data_7ac8c8df2eb2779b34fee8ab705a2454
#
_entry.id   7ac8c8df2eb2779b34fee8ab705a2454
#
_cell.length_a   1.000
_cell.length_b   1.000
_cell.length_c   1.000
_cell.angle_alpha   90.00
_cell.angle_beta   90.00
_cell.angle_gamma   90.00
#
_symmetry.space_group_name_H-M   'P 1'
#
loop_
_entity.id
_entity.type
_entity.pdbx_description
1 polymer ?
#
loop_
_entity_poly.entity_id
_entity_poly.type
_entity_poly.pdbx_seq_one_letter_code
_entity_poly.pdbx_strand_id
1 'polypeptide(L)'
;VVHAWGGPGEGYDWPSVEHGVTVDHRGHVWIGGSSTRVTTEGLKPDGMVLKFTREGKFLMQIGRAGGKRDSRDTSQLFGAAAIAVDPKANEAYVADGYGNHRVIVFDADTGAYKRLWGAYGKPPTDDEVPRYSPNNPISQQFRNVHCIAVSRDSLVYVCDRDNNRMQVFKTDGSFVVEHRIGIETLPPGTVGDISFWPDASQTLMAVTDIGNFQIRILRRSDGAEIHRFGEYGPWAGQLKQVHQAAFDSEGNIYAAESAGKRIQKFRLVTAD
;
A
#
# COMPACT_ATOMS: atom_id res chain seq x y z
N VAL A 1 24.14 -3.45 9.45
CA VAL A 1 22.94 -3.65 10.27
C VAL A 1 23.25 -3.21 11.68
N VAL A 2 22.47 -2.26 12.18
CA VAL A 2 22.63 -1.72 13.56
C VAL A 2 21.63 -2.35 14.52
N HIS A 3 20.50 -2.83 14.00
CA HIS A 3 19.45 -3.50 14.75
C HIS A 3 18.63 -4.39 13.82
N ALA A 4 18.16 -5.53 14.30
CA ALA A 4 17.28 -6.44 13.58
C ALA A 4 16.34 -7.16 14.54
N TRP A 5 15.06 -7.25 14.20
CA TRP A 5 14.05 -7.94 14.96
C TRP A 5 12.88 -8.34 14.03
N GLY A 6 11.98 -9.16 14.50
CA GLY A 6 10.80 -9.66 13.78
C GLY A 6 10.63 -11.16 14.00
N GLY A 7 9.47 -11.67 13.57
CA GLY A 7 9.10 -13.06 13.71
C GLY A 7 8.05 -13.30 14.81
N PRO A 8 7.60 -14.57 14.95
CA PRO A 8 6.62 -14.96 15.95
C PRO A 8 7.07 -14.63 17.39
N GLY A 9 6.12 -14.26 18.22
CA GLY A 9 6.35 -13.90 19.63
C GLY A 9 5.12 -14.08 20.48
N GLU A 10 5.20 -13.71 21.76
CA GLU A 10 4.08 -13.84 22.68
C GLU A 10 3.08 -12.69 22.50
N GLY A 11 1.79 -13.04 22.55
CA GLY A 11 0.67 -12.10 22.57
C GLY A 11 0.25 -11.55 21.21
N TYR A 12 0.80 -12.03 20.11
CA TYR A 12 0.39 -11.65 18.77
C TYR A 12 0.54 -12.78 17.75
N ASP A 13 -0.22 -12.66 16.65
CA ASP A 13 -0.10 -13.54 15.50
C ASP A 13 0.91 -12.92 14.50
N TRP A 14 2.01 -13.61 14.17
CA TRP A 14 2.90 -13.13 13.10
C TRP A 14 2.35 -13.49 11.72
N PRO A 15 2.40 -12.57 10.73
CA PRO A 15 1.91 -12.88 9.38
C PRO A 15 2.68 -14.03 8.73
N SER A 16 1.95 -14.87 8.00
CA SER A 16 2.53 -15.97 7.23
C SER A 16 3.26 -15.49 5.97
N VAL A 17 2.83 -14.33 5.45
CA VAL A 17 3.50 -13.61 4.36
C VAL A 17 3.52 -12.12 4.72
N GLU A 18 4.63 -11.65 5.26
CA GLU A 18 4.80 -10.25 5.65
C GLU A 18 4.61 -9.33 4.45
N HIS A 19 3.87 -8.24 4.68
CA HIS A 19 3.61 -7.25 3.65
C HIS A 19 3.32 -5.89 4.26
N GLY A 20 3.70 -4.81 3.57
CA GLY A 20 3.37 -3.45 3.96
C GLY A 20 3.99 -3.03 5.30
N VAL A 21 5.30 -2.77 5.33
CA VAL A 21 5.97 -2.21 6.50
C VAL A 21 5.93 -0.68 6.45
N THR A 22 5.42 -0.05 7.49
CA THR A 22 5.33 1.41 7.60
C THR A 22 5.87 1.87 8.96
N VAL A 23 6.59 2.98 8.98
CA VAL A 23 7.01 3.66 10.22
C VAL A 23 6.17 4.91 10.36
N ASP A 24 5.44 5.03 11.47
CA ASP A 24 4.62 6.21 11.75
C ASP A 24 5.46 7.41 12.27
N HIS A 25 4.81 8.55 12.42
CA HIS A 25 5.44 9.80 12.88
C HIS A 25 5.99 9.75 14.31
N ARG A 26 5.62 8.73 15.10
CA ARG A 26 6.14 8.48 16.45
C ARG A 26 7.26 7.43 16.45
N GLY A 27 7.63 6.91 15.29
CA GLY A 27 8.63 5.87 15.12
C GLY A 27 8.12 4.45 15.39
N HIS A 28 6.82 4.23 15.52
CA HIS A 28 6.29 2.88 15.63
C HIS A 28 6.28 2.19 14.27
N VAL A 29 6.57 0.91 14.27
CA VAL A 29 6.59 0.05 13.07
C VAL A 29 5.27 -0.70 12.97
N TRP A 30 4.61 -0.54 11.83
CA TRP A 30 3.38 -1.24 11.50
C TRP A 30 3.66 -2.29 10.44
N ILE A 31 3.09 -3.49 10.61
CA ILE A 31 3.32 -4.62 9.71
C ILE A 31 1.98 -5.25 9.36
N GLY A 32 1.72 -5.42 8.07
CA GLY A 32 0.59 -6.19 7.55
C GLY A 32 1.00 -7.56 7.07
N GLY A 33 0.03 -8.33 6.57
CA GLY A 33 0.27 -9.62 5.95
C GLY A 33 -0.68 -9.85 4.78
N SER A 34 -0.18 -10.50 3.73
CA SER A 34 -0.89 -10.62 2.44
C SER A 34 -1.45 -12.01 2.15
N SER A 35 -1.18 -13.02 2.96
CA SER A 35 -1.70 -14.37 2.73
C SER A 35 -3.21 -14.44 2.95
N THR A 36 -3.92 -14.96 1.95
CA THR A 36 -5.37 -15.22 2.01
C THR A 36 -5.70 -16.71 2.01
N ARG A 37 -4.69 -17.57 2.20
CA ARG A 37 -4.82 -19.02 2.16
C ARG A 37 -4.12 -19.65 3.36
N VAL A 38 -4.56 -20.85 3.72
CA VAL A 38 -3.79 -21.70 4.59
C VAL A 38 -2.54 -22.14 3.84
N THR A 39 -1.35 -21.94 4.43
CA THR A 39 -0.10 -22.35 3.79
C THR A 39 0.09 -23.87 3.82
N THR A 40 1.07 -24.37 3.07
CA THR A 40 1.43 -25.80 3.09
C THR A 40 1.90 -26.27 4.47
N GLU A 41 2.45 -25.36 5.27
CA GLU A 41 2.85 -25.59 6.66
C GLU A 41 1.69 -25.48 7.65
N GLY A 42 0.46 -25.20 7.16
CA GLY A 42 -0.75 -25.06 7.98
C GLY A 42 -0.91 -23.70 8.67
N LEU A 43 -0.12 -22.70 8.28
CA LEU A 43 -0.31 -21.32 8.79
C LEU A 43 -1.61 -20.73 8.28
N LYS A 44 -2.32 -20.03 9.14
CA LYS A 44 -3.61 -19.40 8.82
C LYS A 44 -3.43 -18.20 7.90
N PRO A 45 -4.49 -17.78 7.17
CA PRO A 45 -4.49 -16.50 6.44
C PRO A 45 -4.15 -15.32 7.35
N ASP A 46 -3.57 -14.27 6.74
CA ASP A 46 -3.18 -13.04 7.43
C ASP A 46 -4.38 -12.11 7.58
N GLY A 47 -4.99 -12.13 8.75
CA GLY A 47 -6.17 -11.32 9.07
C GLY A 47 -5.87 -10.20 10.07
N MET A 48 -4.63 -9.74 10.18
CA MET A 48 -4.20 -8.78 11.20
C MET A 48 -3.22 -7.74 10.68
N VAL A 49 -3.10 -6.69 11.47
CA VAL A 49 -2.04 -5.69 11.41
C VAL A 49 -1.40 -5.60 12.79
N LEU A 50 -0.08 -5.54 12.84
CA LEU A 50 0.72 -5.47 14.06
C LEU A 50 1.38 -4.10 14.20
N LYS A 51 1.51 -3.60 15.43
CA LYS A 51 2.23 -2.39 15.79
C LYS A 51 3.30 -2.68 16.83
N PHE A 52 4.51 -2.18 16.59
CA PHE A 52 5.67 -2.35 17.47
C PHE A 52 6.35 -1.01 17.73
N THR A 53 7.18 -0.94 18.77
CA THR A 53 8.15 0.14 18.90
C THR A 53 9.26 -0.05 17.85
N ARG A 54 10.11 0.96 17.68
CA ARG A 54 11.28 0.88 16.80
C ARG A 54 12.23 -0.26 17.16
N GLU A 55 12.29 -0.60 18.44
CA GLU A 55 13.17 -1.65 19.00
C GLU A 55 12.51 -3.05 18.92
N GLY A 56 11.28 -3.16 18.38
CA GLY A 56 10.59 -4.44 18.20
C GLY A 56 9.74 -4.88 19.40
N LYS A 57 9.47 -4.01 20.38
CA LYS A 57 8.53 -4.33 21.45
C LYS A 57 7.10 -4.28 20.90
N PHE A 58 6.34 -5.38 21.07
CA PHE A 58 4.93 -5.44 20.68
C PHE A 58 4.09 -4.41 21.44
N LEU A 59 3.21 -3.71 20.70
CA LEU A 59 2.31 -2.70 21.23
C LEU A 59 0.85 -3.07 21.03
N MET A 60 0.46 -3.53 19.83
CA MET A 60 -0.94 -3.77 19.48
C MET A 60 -1.08 -4.69 18.28
N GLN A 61 -2.17 -5.45 18.26
CA GLN A 61 -2.68 -6.19 17.11
C GLN A 61 -4.12 -5.77 16.83
N ILE A 62 -4.41 -5.52 15.54
CA ILE A 62 -5.77 -5.30 15.02
C ILE A 62 -6.14 -6.51 14.17
N GLY A 63 -7.28 -7.14 14.43
CA GLY A 63 -7.66 -8.41 13.79
C GLY A 63 -6.91 -9.60 14.38
N ARG A 64 -6.90 -10.74 13.68
CA ARG A 64 -6.23 -11.99 14.12
C ARG A 64 -5.93 -12.88 12.92
N ALA A 65 -5.02 -13.83 13.08
CA ALA A 65 -4.76 -14.87 12.09
C ALA A 65 -6.01 -15.71 11.78
N GLY A 66 -6.22 -16.03 10.52
CA GLY A 66 -7.40 -16.73 10.03
C GLY A 66 -8.43 -15.78 9.43
N GLY A 67 -9.65 -16.27 9.32
CA GLY A 67 -10.75 -15.52 8.72
C GLY A 67 -11.02 -15.91 7.27
N LYS A 68 -11.93 -15.18 6.67
CA LYS A 68 -12.38 -15.31 5.29
C LYS A 68 -12.68 -13.93 4.73
N ARG A 69 -12.87 -13.85 3.43
CA ARG A 69 -13.33 -12.61 2.80
C ARG A 69 -14.66 -12.16 3.43
N ASP A 70 -14.66 -10.97 3.95
CA ASP A 70 -15.82 -10.19 4.34
C ASP A 70 -15.41 -8.71 4.39
N SER A 71 -15.64 -8.03 3.30
CA SER A 71 -15.27 -6.61 3.15
C SER A 71 -16.10 -5.66 4.04
N ARG A 72 -17.08 -6.15 4.78
CA ARG A 72 -17.88 -5.38 5.74
C ARG A 72 -17.59 -5.70 7.22
N ASP A 73 -16.83 -6.76 7.50
CA ASP A 73 -16.43 -7.09 8.87
C ASP A 73 -15.54 -5.97 9.45
N THR A 74 -15.93 -5.41 10.59
CA THR A 74 -15.20 -4.30 11.23
C THR A 74 -14.15 -4.76 12.25
N SER A 75 -14.08 -6.05 12.51
CA SER A 75 -13.20 -6.66 13.52
C SER A 75 -12.07 -7.51 12.92
N GLN A 76 -12.22 -7.94 11.66
CA GLN A 76 -11.30 -8.86 11.00
C GLN A 76 -10.80 -8.29 9.68
N LEU A 77 -9.50 -8.45 9.41
CA LEU A 77 -8.87 -8.16 8.14
C LEU A 77 -8.72 -9.44 7.31
N PHE A 78 -8.39 -9.29 6.03
CA PHE A 78 -8.13 -10.45 5.18
C PHE A 78 -7.13 -10.11 4.07
N GLY A 79 -5.84 -10.15 4.39
CA GLY A 79 -4.76 -9.80 3.49
C GLY A 79 -4.49 -8.29 3.39
N ALA A 80 -4.14 -7.67 4.52
CA ALA A 80 -3.79 -6.26 4.60
C ALA A 80 -2.47 -5.95 3.86
N ALA A 81 -2.56 -5.20 2.77
CA ALA A 81 -1.42 -4.94 1.90
C ALA A 81 -0.51 -3.80 2.39
N ALA A 82 -1.09 -2.74 2.93
CA ALA A 82 -0.33 -1.56 3.38
C ALA A 82 -1.06 -0.82 4.50
N ILE A 83 -0.31 -0.03 5.25
CA ILE A 83 -0.80 0.82 6.32
C ILE A 83 -0.24 2.23 6.15
N ALA A 84 -1.07 3.24 6.36
CA ALA A 84 -0.64 4.63 6.50
C ALA A 84 -1.23 5.24 7.77
N VAL A 85 -0.45 6.06 8.48
CA VAL A 85 -0.91 6.72 9.71
C VAL A 85 -1.00 8.22 9.48
N ASP A 86 -2.17 8.80 9.68
CA ASP A 86 -2.36 10.26 9.68
C ASP A 86 -1.95 10.83 11.05
N PRO A 87 -0.89 11.65 11.10
CA PRO A 87 -0.45 12.22 12.37
C PRO A 87 -1.43 13.27 12.94
N LYS A 88 -2.28 13.88 12.12
CA LYS A 88 -3.22 14.91 12.56
C LYS A 88 -4.45 14.31 13.22
N ALA A 89 -5.02 13.27 12.60
CA ALA A 89 -6.22 12.60 13.11
C ALA A 89 -5.89 11.45 14.06
N ASN A 90 -4.63 11.03 14.16
CA ASN A 90 -4.17 9.84 14.87
C ASN A 90 -4.92 8.59 14.39
N GLU A 91 -4.99 8.40 13.08
CA GLU A 91 -5.74 7.32 12.43
C GLU A 91 -4.84 6.44 11.58
N ALA A 92 -5.02 5.13 11.71
CA ALA A 92 -4.37 4.12 10.88
C ALA A 92 -5.32 3.69 9.75
N TYR A 93 -4.94 3.97 8.52
CA TYR A 93 -5.63 3.58 7.30
C TYR A 93 -5.00 2.30 6.78
N VAL A 94 -5.80 1.26 6.60
CA VAL A 94 -5.34 -0.04 6.14
C VAL A 94 -5.89 -0.34 4.75
N ALA A 95 -5.00 -0.62 3.81
CA ALA A 95 -5.31 -1.16 2.49
C ALA A 95 -5.58 -2.66 2.63
N ASP A 96 -6.81 -3.05 2.90
CA ASP A 96 -7.22 -4.43 3.09
C ASP A 96 -7.72 -5.01 1.75
N GLY A 97 -6.78 -5.39 0.87
CA GLY A 97 -7.07 -5.58 -0.55
C GLY A 97 -6.61 -6.88 -1.19
N TYR A 98 -5.80 -7.73 -0.55
CA TYR A 98 -5.49 -9.04 -1.12
C TYR A 98 -6.66 -10.03 -1.04
N GLY A 99 -7.46 -9.91 -0.02
CA GLY A 99 -8.64 -10.75 0.16
C GLY A 99 -9.94 -9.98 0.21
N ASN A 100 -9.96 -8.81 0.84
CA ASN A 100 -11.08 -7.86 0.88
C ASN A 100 -10.94 -6.79 -0.22
N HIS A 101 -11.95 -5.91 -0.34
CA HIS A 101 -12.02 -4.87 -1.38
C HIS A 101 -12.23 -3.48 -0.76
N ARG A 102 -11.40 -3.10 0.25
CA ARG A 102 -11.68 -1.92 1.05
C ARG A 102 -10.45 -1.18 1.58
N VAL A 103 -10.68 0.06 1.94
CA VAL A 103 -9.93 0.76 2.98
C VAL A 103 -10.69 0.64 4.29
N ILE A 104 -10.00 0.36 5.37
CA ILE A 104 -10.57 0.34 6.73
C ILE A 104 -9.70 1.17 7.66
N VAL A 105 -10.32 1.92 8.56
CA VAL A 105 -9.65 2.92 9.41
C VAL A 105 -9.87 2.61 10.87
N PHE A 106 -8.79 2.67 11.61
CA PHE A 106 -8.75 2.45 13.05
C PHE A 106 -8.11 3.65 13.75
N ASP A 107 -8.43 3.79 15.02
CA ASP A 107 -7.67 4.67 15.91
C ASP A 107 -6.25 4.11 16.09
N ALA A 108 -5.22 4.93 15.88
CA ALA A 108 -3.84 4.46 15.84
C ALA A 108 -3.26 4.10 17.24
N ASP A 109 -3.89 4.52 18.31
CA ASP A 109 -3.46 4.21 19.68
C ASP A 109 -4.20 3.03 20.28
N THR A 110 -5.51 2.91 19.99
CA THR A 110 -6.37 1.92 20.62
C THR A 110 -6.75 0.74 19.74
N GLY A 111 -6.57 0.87 18.41
CA GLY A 111 -7.04 -0.11 17.43
C GLY A 111 -8.57 -0.14 17.26
N ALA A 112 -9.29 0.82 17.83
CA ALA A 112 -10.74 0.89 17.70
C ALA A 112 -11.15 1.21 16.27
N TYR A 113 -12.11 0.46 15.73
CA TYR A 113 -12.69 0.71 14.41
C TYR A 113 -13.33 2.09 14.33
N LYS A 114 -13.14 2.79 13.21
CA LYS A 114 -13.73 4.11 12.95
C LYS A 114 -14.67 4.12 11.73
N ARG A 115 -14.22 3.64 10.58
CA ARG A 115 -14.98 3.60 9.31
C ARG A 115 -14.30 2.73 8.29
N LEU A 116 -15.01 2.43 7.21
CA LEU A 116 -14.47 1.75 6.02
C LEU A 116 -15.18 2.23 4.76
N TRP A 117 -14.55 2.03 3.61
CA TRP A 117 -15.15 2.28 2.30
C TRP A 117 -14.50 1.45 1.19
N GLY A 118 -15.24 1.24 0.12
CA GLY A 118 -14.79 0.66 -1.14
C GLY A 118 -14.47 1.70 -2.20
N ALA A 119 -14.37 1.30 -3.46
CA ALA A 119 -14.13 2.21 -4.57
C ALA A 119 -15.19 3.30 -4.65
N TYR A 120 -14.77 4.51 -5.02
CA TYR A 120 -15.61 5.71 -5.13
C TYR A 120 -16.29 6.14 -3.82
N GLY A 121 -15.79 5.72 -2.67
CA GLY A 121 -16.41 5.99 -1.36
C GLY A 121 -17.69 5.19 -1.08
N LYS A 122 -18.02 4.23 -1.93
CA LYS A 122 -19.19 3.38 -1.78
C LYS A 122 -18.94 2.27 -0.74
N PRO A 123 -19.98 1.67 -0.14
CA PRO A 123 -19.82 0.46 0.64
C PRO A 123 -19.14 -0.65 -0.18
N PRO A 124 -18.14 -1.36 0.35
CA PRO A 124 -17.52 -2.46 -0.37
C PRO A 124 -18.48 -3.66 -0.48
N THR A 125 -18.32 -4.46 -1.53
CA THR A 125 -18.99 -5.75 -1.69
C THR A 125 -17.96 -6.85 -1.96
N ASP A 126 -18.36 -8.09 -1.74
CA ASP A 126 -17.54 -9.27 -2.03
C ASP A 126 -17.91 -9.93 -3.36
N ASP A 127 -18.67 -9.23 -4.18
CA ASP A 127 -18.97 -9.66 -5.54
C ASP A 127 -17.68 -9.85 -6.34
N GLU A 128 -17.71 -10.80 -7.27
CA GLU A 128 -16.57 -11.06 -8.13
C GLU A 128 -16.24 -9.83 -8.98
N VAL A 129 -15.00 -9.37 -8.88
CA VAL A 129 -14.48 -8.29 -9.72
C VAL A 129 -13.77 -8.93 -10.91
N PRO A 130 -14.27 -8.75 -12.14
CA PRO A 130 -13.65 -9.30 -13.33
C PRO A 130 -12.18 -8.91 -13.47
N ARG A 131 -11.38 -9.80 -14.06
CA ARG A 131 -9.99 -9.49 -14.36
C ARG A 131 -9.92 -8.26 -15.27
N TYR A 132 -9.02 -7.35 -14.95
CA TYR A 132 -8.82 -6.13 -15.72
C TYR A 132 -8.49 -6.44 -17.19
N SER A 133 -9.12 -5.68 -18.06
CA SER A 133 -8.76 -5.55 -19.48
C SER A 133 -8.98 -4.10 -19.89
N PRO A 134 -8.09 -3.51 -20.74
CA PRO A 134 -8.26 -2.15 -21.24
C PRO A 134 -9.60 -1.89 -21.94
N ASN A 135 -10.18 -2.94 -22.54
CA ASN A 135 -11.41 -2.87 -23.29
C ASN A 135 -12.69 -3.05 -22.42
N ASN A 136 -12.53 -3.40 -21.16
CA ASN A 136 -13.66 -3.58 -20.27
C ASN A 136 -14.12 -2.24 -19.64
N PRO A 137 -15.39 -2.12 -19.26
CA PRO A 137 -15.85 -1.01 -18.43
C PRO A 137 -15.02 -0.90 -17.14
N ILE A 138 -14.84 0.33 -16.66
CA ILE A 138 -14.13 0.60 -15.40
C ILE A 138 -14.90 -0.05 -14.24
N SER A 139 -14.21 -0.89 -13.47
CA SER A 139 -14.79 -1.53 -12.30
C SER A 139 -15.27 -0.50 -11.28
N GLN A 140 -16.48 -0.72 -10.75
CA GLN A 140 -17.06 0.08 -9.68
C GLN A 140 -16.66 -0.39 -8.28
N GLN A 141 -15.88 -1.48 -8.20
CA GLN A 141 -15.30 -2.02 -6.98
C GLN A 141 -13.77 -1.99 -7.06
N PHE A 142 -13.11 -1.94 -5.91
CA PHE A 142 -11.70 -2.24 -5.84
C PHE A 142 -11.46 -3.70 -6.19
N ARG A 143 -10.36 -3.98 -6.87
CA ARG A 143 -9.91 -5.35 -7.10
C ARG A 143 -8.79 -5.75 -6.16
N ASN A 144 -7.79 -4.89 -6.00
CA ASN A 144 -6.68 -5.11 -5.08
C ASN A 144 -6.20 -3.76 -4.53
N VAL A 145 -6.68 -3.42 -3.34
CA VAL A 145 -6.21 -2.24 -2.61
C VAL A 145 -4.82 -2.54 -2.08
N HIS A 146 -3.79 -2.16 -2.85
CA HIS A 146 -2.42 -2.61 -2.63
C HIS A 146 -1.55 -1.61 -1.87
N CYS A 147 -1.76 -0.32 -2.09
CA CYS A 147 -1.09 0.71 -1.31
C CYS A 147 -2.07 1.75 -0.76
N ILE A 148 -1.62 2.46 0.26
CA ILE A 148 -2.32 3.58 0.83
C ILE A 148 -1.31 4.61 1.35
N ALA A 149 -1.56 5.88 1.09
CA ALA A 149 -0.74 6.97 1.59
C ALA A 149 -1.63 8.15 1.99
N VAL A 150 -1.25 8.86 3.05
CA VAL A 150 -1.93 10.07 3.50
C VAL A 150 -1.01 11.26 3.26
N SER A 151 -1.52 12.24 2.49
CA SER A 151 -0.77 13.46 2.20
C SER A 151 -0.81 14.48 3.35
N ARG A 152 0.11 15.44 3.34
CA ARG A 152 0.16 16.50 4.36
C ARG A 152 -1.08 17.38 4.44
N ASP A 153 -1.83 17.48 3.35
CA ASP A 153 -3.13 18.16 3.26
C ASP A 153 -4.32 17.24 3.54
N SER A 154 -4.06 16.07 4.14
CA SER A 154 -5.07 15.13 4.62
C SER A 154 -5.94 14.53 3.51
N LEU A 155 -5.35 14.24 2.36
CA LEU A 155 -5.96 13.40 1.34
C LEU A 155 -5.40 11.97 1.42
N VAL A 156 -6.27 11.00 1.21
CA VAL A 156 -5.95 9.56 1.24
C VAL A 156 -5.85 9.03 -0.18
N TYR A 157 -4.66 8.62 -0.58
CA TYR A 157 -4.35 8.05 -1.89
C TYR A 157 -4.38 6.53 -1.79
N VAL A 158 -5.17 5.88 -2.62
CA VAL A 158 -5.45 4.45 -2.59
C VAL A 158 -5.12 3.81 -3.92
N CYS A 159 -4.17 2.88 -3.94
CA CYS A 159 -3.81 2.13 -5.14
C CYS A 159 -4.74 0.94 -5.33
N ASP A 160 -5.50 0.94 -6.40
CA ASP A 160 -6.20 -0.23 -6.90
C ASP A 160 -5.37 -0.87 -8.02
N ARG A 161 -4.31 -1.60 -7.60
CA ARG A 161 -3.23 -2.09 -8.45
C ARG A 161 -3.71 -2.82 -9.68
N ASP A 162 -4.53 -3.83 -9.49
CA ASP A 162 -4.99 -4.71 -10.55
C ASP A 162 -5.98 -4.03 -11.52
N ASN A 163 -6.49 -2.85 -11.17
CA ASN A 163 -7.32 -2.00 -12.04
C ASN A 163 -6.57 -0.80 -12.64
N ASN A 164 -5.25 -0.74 -12.50
CA ASN A 164 -4.40 0.32 -13.06
C ASN A 164 -4.84 1.73 -12.69
N ARG A 165 -5.26 1.93 -11.44
CA ARG A 165 -5.77 3.22 -10.97
C ARG A 165 -5.37 3.54 -9.56
N MET A 166 -5.35 4.82 -9.28
CA MET A 166 -5.25 5.41 -7.97
C MET A 166 -6.49 6.25 -7.71
N GLN A 167 -7.17 6.02 -6.61
CA GLN A 167 -8.28 6.86 -6.18
C GLN A 167 -7.87 7.70 -4.97
N VAL A 168 -8.31 8.97 -4.97
CA VAL A 168 -8.04 9.92 -3.90
C VAL A 168 -9.32 10.20 -3.15
N PHE A 169 -9.22 10.21 -1.82
CA PHE A 169 -10.35 10.42 -0.92
C PHE A 169 -10.03 11.51 0.10
N LYS A 170 -11.06 12.10 0.68
CA LYS A 170 -10.94 12.78 1.96
C LYS A 170 -10.78 11.74 3.08
N THR A 171 -10.37 12.20 4.25
CA THR A 171 -10.21 11.34 5.44
C THR A 171 -11.52 10.68 5.90
N ASP A 172 -12.67 11.24 5.57
CA ASP A 172 -13.98 10.67 5.88
C ASP A 172 -14.43 9.57 4.89
N GLY A 173 -13.61 9.28 3.85
CA GLY A 173 -13.92 8.32 2.79
C GLY A 173 -14.64 8.90 1.57
N SER A 174 -14.95 10.21 1.56
CA SER A 174 -15.54 10.88 0.41
C SER A 174 -14.57 10.86 -0.78
N PHE A 175 -15.03 10.35 -1.93
CA PHE A 175 -14.25 10.29 -3.16
C PHE A 175 -13.97 11.69 -3.71
N VAL A 176 -12.74 11.91 -4.18
CA VAL A 176 -12.28 13.19 -4.76
C VAL A 176 -12.01 13.04 -6.24
N VAL A 177 -11.08 12.17 -6.63
CA VAL A 177 -10.63 12.00 -8.02
C VAL A 177 -10.02 10.61 -8.24
N GLU A 178 -10.04 10.15 -9.49
CA GLU A 178 -9.36 8.95 -9.96
C GLU A 178 -8.29 9.32 -10.97
N HIS A 179 -7.10 8.75 -10.82
CA HIS A 179 -6.03 8.80 -11.80
C HIS A 179 -5.81 7.39 -12.38
N ARG A 180 -5.90 7.27 -13.68
CA ARG A 180 -5.66 6.01 -14.40
C ARG A 180 -4.22 6.00 -14.93
N ILE A 181 -3.48 4.93 -14.64
CA ILE A 181 -2.04 4.88 -14.87
C ILE A 181 -1.70 3.61 -15.65
N GLY A 182 -1.13 3.78 -16.87
CA GLY A 182 -0.72 2.65 -17.68
C GLY A 182 -1.88 1.73 -18.06
N ILE A 183 -2.98 2.29 -18.54
CA ILE A 183 -4.26 1.61 -18.80
C ILE A 183 -4.17 0.40 -19.73
N GLU A 184 -3.14 0.32 -20.58
CA GLU A 184 -2.92 -0.82 -21.49
C GLU A 184 -2.24 -2.02 -20.78
N THR A 185 -1.82 -1.85 -19.53
CA THR A 185 -1.08 -2.90 -18.81
C THR A 185 -2.02 -3.96 -18.27
N LEU A 186 -1.74 -5.20 -18.58
CA LEU A 186 -2.48 -6.34 -18.02
C LEU A 186 -2.01 -6.64 -16.58
N PRO A 187 -2.83 -7.37 -15.76
CA PRO A 187 -2.42 -7.77 -14.43
C PRO A 187 -1.02 -8.43 -14.40
N PRO A 188 -0.21 -8.10 -13.38
CA PRO A 188 -0.57 -7.62 -12.04
C PRO A 188 -0.84 -6.12 -11.91
N GLY A 189 -0.81 -5.33 -12.97
CA GLY A 189 -1.15 -3.91 -12.96
C GLY A 189 0.03 -2.99 -12.64
N THR A 190 -0.27 -1.69 -12.56
CA THR A 190 0.74 -0.63 -12.59
C THR A 190 0.94 0.10 -11.27
N VAL A 191 -0.06 0.16 -10.39
CA VAL A 191 -0.01 1.03 -9.20
C VAL A 191 0.30 0.21 -7.97
N GLY A 192 1.58 -0.12 -7.78
CA GLY A 192 2.04 -0.92 -6.66
C GLY A 192 2.17 -0.14 -5.36
N ASP A 193 2.81 1.03 -5.42
CA ASP A 193 3.05 1.87 -4.26
C ASP A 193 3.14 3.34 -4.66
N ILE A 194 2.97 4.24 -3.67
CA ILE A 194 3.05 5.70 -3.82
C ILE A 194 3.96 6.27 -2.76
N SER A 195 4.88 7.13 -3.16
CA SER A 195 5.65 7.98 -2.26
C SER A 195 5.58 9.43 -2.71
N PHE A 196 5.39 10.35 -1.77
CA PHE A 196 5.33 11.78 -2.07
C PHE A 196 6.70 12.42 -2.05
N TRP A 197 6.94 13.35 -2.98
CA TRP A 197 8.11 14.21 -2.98
C TRP A 197 8.20 15.00 -1.65
N PRO A 198 9.40 15.16 -1.09
CA PRO A 198 9.56 15.71 0.26
C PRO A 198 9.31 17.23 0.41
N ASP A 199 9.00 17.95 -0.68
CA ASP A 199 8.66 19.38 -0.60
C ASP A 199 7.40 19.63 0.25
N ALA A 200 7.22 20.87 0.71
CA ALA A 200 6.13 21.22 1.63
C ALA A 200 4.73 20.91 1.03
N SER A 201 4.57 21.10 -0.26
CA SER A 201 3.31 20.89 -1.01
C SER A 201 3.16 19.48 -1.57
N GLN A 202 4.21 18.64 -1.46
CA GLN A 202 4.23 17.30 -2.06
C GLN A 202 3.83 17.35 -3.54
N THR A 203 4.50 18.21 -4.32
CA THR A 203 4.10 18.53 -5.69
C THR A 203 4.19 17.35 -6.65
N LEU A 204 5.04 16.39 -6.33
CA LEU A 204 5.26 15.19 -7.11
C LEU A 204 5.01 13.93 -6.29
N MET A 205 4.80 12.82 -6.97
CA MET A 205 4.75 11.48 -6.37
C MET A 205 5.45 10.48 -7.28
N ALA A 206 6.17 9.55 -6.66
CA ALA A 206 6.66 8.35 -7.32
C ALA A 206 5.62 7.26 -7.19
N VAL A 207 5.31 6.58 -8.28
CA VAL A 207 4.42 5.42 -8.35
C VAL A 207 5.20 4.23 -8.88
N THR A 208 5.21 3.11 -8.16
CA THR A 208 5.82 1.89 -8.65
C THR A 208 4.92 1.20 -9.67
N ASP A 209 5.41 1.02 -10.88
CA ASP A 209 4.73 0.30 -11.95
C ASP A 209 5.25 -1.14 -11.99
N ILE A 210 4.58 -2.01 -11.25
CA ILE A 210 4.98 -3.41 -11.07
C ILE A 210 4.95 -4.16 -12.41
N GLY A 211 3.91 -3.93 -13.20
CA GLY A 211 3.68 -4.64 -14.47
C GLY A 211 4.68 -4.31 -15.55
N ASN A 212 5.21 -3.07 -15.56
CA ASN A 212 6.16 -2.59 -16.56
C ASN A 212 7.59 -2.42 -16.03
N PHE A 213 7.85 -2.80 -14.77
CA PHE A 213 9.19 -2.72 -14.16
C PHE A 213 9.75 -1.31 -14.15
N GLN A 214 8.91 -0.32 -13.80
CA GLN A 214 9.24 1.10 -13.87
C GLN A 214 8.85 1.83 -12.59
N ILE A 215 9.44 3.00 -12.42
CA ILE A 215 8.95 4.02 -11.49
C ILE A 215 8.46 5.19 -12.33
N ARG A 216 7.23 5.62 -12.10
CA ARG A 216 6.61 6.79 -12.73
C ARG A 216 6.64 7.96 -11.78
N ILE A 217 7.02 9.12 -12.27
CA ILE A 217 6.94 10.38 -11.54
C ILE A 217 5.72 11.14 -12.06
N LEU A 218 4.76 11.36 -11.16
CA LEU A 218 3.52 12.03 -11.49
C LEU A 218 3.44 13.38 -10.79
N ARG A 219 2.81 14.35 -11.44
CA ARG A 219 2.39 15.59 -10.80
C ARG A 219 1.20 15.29 -9.90
N ARG A 220 1.29 15.66 -8.60
CA ARG A 220 0.25 15.29 -7.64
C ARG A 220 -1.08 15.98 -7.90
N SER A 221 -1.08 17.22 -8.41
CA SER A 221 -2.30 18.03 -8.59
C SER A 221 -3.28 17.46 -9.62
N ASP A 222 -2.79 16.76 -10.64
CA ASP A 222 -3.61 16.28 -11.75
C ASP A 222 -3.30 14.83 -12.17
N GLY A 223 -2.31 14.20 -11.53
CA GLY A 223 -1.88 12.84 -11.87
C GLY A 223 -1.13 12.73 -13.20
N ALA A 224 -0.77 13.85 -13.84
CA ALA A 224 -0.04 13.82 -15.09
C ALA A 224 1.35 13.20 -14.92
N GLU A 225 1.69 12.24 -15.77
CA GLU A 225 3.04 11.66 -15.82
C GLU A 225 4.01 12.68 -16.39
N ILE A 226 5.07 12.97 -15.64
CA ILE A 226 6.14 13.88 -16.05
C ILE A 226 7.38 13.13 -16.48
N HIS A 227 7.64 11.99 -15.86
CA HIS A 227 8.80 11.17 -16.15
C HIS A 227 8.56 9.72 -15.74
N ARG A 228 9.31 8.80 -16.35
CA ARG A 228 9.40 7.42 -15.90
C ARG A 228 10.78 6.86 -16.23
N PHE A 229 11.22 5.92 -15.43
CA PHE A 229 12.49 5.23 -15.61
C PHE A 229 12.42 3.78 -15.11
N GLY A 230 13.40 2.99 -15.50
CA GLY A 230 13.46 1.57 -15.23
C GLY A 230 12.98 0.72 -16.40
N GLU A 231 13.46 -0.48 -16.46
CA GLU A 231 13.11 -1.54 -17.40
C GLU A 231 13.39 -2.90 -16.74
N TYR A 232 12.84 -3.98 -17.27
CA TYR A 232 13.14 -5.31 -16.73
C TYR A 232 14.61 -5.70 -16.88
N GLY A 233 15.24 -6.13 -15.80
CA GLY A 233 16.58 -6.71 -15.84
C GLY A 233 17.30 -6.76 -14.48
N PRO A 234 18.50 -7.39 -14.46
CA PRO A 234 19.29 -7.59 -13.26
C PRO A 234 20.30 -6.46 -12.95
N TRP A 235 20.58 -5.58 -13.90
CA TRP A 235 21.63 -4.58 -13.78
C TRP A 235 21.20 -3.34 -12.98
N ALA A 236 22.14 -2.50 -12.62
CA ALA A 236 21.84 -1.21 -11.99
C ALA A 236 20.97 -0.36 -12.93
N GLY A 237 19.91 0.24 -12.38
CA GLY A 237 18.90 0.99 -13.16
C GLY A 237 17.80 0.13 -13.78
N GLN A 238 18.01 -1.18 -13.95
CA GLN A 238 16.96 -2.12 -14.31
C GLN A 238 16.25 -2.62 -13.06
N LEU A 239 14.98 -3.01 -13.19
CA LEU A 239 14.12 -3.37 -12.07
C LEU A 239 13.49 -4.76 -12.28
N LYS A 240 13.39 -5.53 -11.19
CA LYS A 240 12.65 -6.80 -11.16
C LYS A 240 11.54 -6.71 -10.14
N GLN A 241 10.34 -6.40 -10.60
CA GLN A 241 9.15 -6.28 -9.76
C GLN A 241 9.40 -5.27 -8.62
N VAL A 242 9.62 -3.99 -8.99
CA VAL A 242 9.71 -2.88 -8.04
C VAL A 242 8.37 -2.79 -7.29
N HIS A 243 8.42 -3.06 -6.00
CA HIS A 243 7.22 -3.28 -5.20
C HIS A 243 6.88 -2.06 -4.34
N GLN A 244 7.91 -1.43 -3.77
CA GLN A 244 7.76 -0.22 -2.96
C GLN A 244 8.83 0.81 -3.34
N ALA A 245 8.51 2.07 -3.16
CA ALA A 245 9.45 3.17 -3.32
C ALA A 245 9.28 4.21 -2.21
N ALA A 246 10.38 4.83 -1.79
CA ALA A 246 10.36 5.90 -0.81
C ALA A 246 11.34 7.01 -1.21
N PHE A 247 10.96 8.27 -0.97
CA PHE A 247 11.88 9.40 -1.04
C PHE A 247 12.60 9.62 0.29
N ASP A 248 13.87 10.00 0.22
CA ASP A 248 14.53 10.65 1.37
C ASP A 248 14.31 12.17 1.33
N SER A 249 14.81 12.87 2.35
CA SER A 249 14.67 14.34 2.46
C SER A 249 15.41 15.13 1.38
N GLU A 250 16.34 14.48 0.67
CA GLU A 250 17.11 15.07 -0.44
C GLU A 250 16.44 14.83 -1.79
N GLY A 251 15.33 14.05 -1.82
CA GLY A 251 14.63 13.67 -3.04
C GLY A 251 15.23 12.46 -3.77
N ASN A 252 16.12 11.70 -3.14
CA ASN A 252 16.54 10.43 -3.70
C ASN A 252 15.43 9.38 -3.54
N ILE A 253 15.30 8.48 -4.51
CA ILE A 253 14.33 7.40 -4.51
C ILE A 253 15.02 6.09 -4.11
N TYR A 254 14.46 5.41 -3.13
CA TYR A 254 14.83 4.04 -2.79
C TYR A 254 13.77 3.10 -3.32
N ALA A 255 14.15 2.21 -4.22
CA ALA A 255 13.26 1.23 -4.87
C ALA A 255 13.52 -0.16 -4.29
N ALA A 256 12.51 -0.75 -3.68
CA ALA A 256 12.57 -2.11 -3.16
C ALA A 256 11.98 -3.10 -4.17
N GLU A 257 12.76 -4.10 -4.53
CA GLU A 257 12.42 -5.11 -5.54
C GLU A 257 12.13 -6.46 -4.88
N SER A 258 10.90 -6.95 -4.97
CA SER A 258 10.51 -8.25 -4.41
C SER A 258 11.17 -9.42 -5.16
N ALA A 259 11.13 -9.43 -6.50
CA ALA A 259 11.79 -10.47 -7.31
C ALA A 259 13.29 -10.23 -7.49
N GLY A 260 13.74 -8.97 -7.42
CA GLY A 260 15.15 -8.61 -7.46
C GLY A 260 15.89 -8.87 -6.17
N LYS A 261 15.17 -8.98 -5.04
CA LYS A 261 15.70 -9.17 -3.67
C LYS A 261 16.79 -8.16 -3.32
N ARG A 262 16.57 -6.89 -3.69
CA ARG A 262 17.50 -5.78 -3.49
C ARG A 262 16.77 -4.46 -3.31
N ILE A 263 17.49 -3.48 -2.82
CA ILE A 263 17.11 -2.08 -2.81
C ILE A 263 18.09 -1.31 -3.68
N GLN A 264 17.58 -0.45 -4.57
CA GLN A 264 18.39 0.48 -5.34
C GLN A 264 18.10 1.90 -4.90
N LYS A 265 19.16 2.73 -4.75
CA LYS A 265 19.04 4.18 -4.56
C LYS A 265 19.25 4.89 -5.88
N PHE A 266 18.27 5.69 -6.30
CA PHE A 266 18.36 6.60 -7.43
C PHE A 266 18.49 8.02 -6.93
N ARG A 267 19.56 8.70 -7.33
CA ARG A 267 19.80 10.08 -6.97
C ARG A 267 19.23 11.01 -8.02
N LEU A 268 18.53 12.06 -7.57
CA LEU A 268 18.16 13.15 -8.45
C LEU A 268 19.42 13.87 -8.94
N VAL A 269 19.53 14.04 -10.23
CA VAL A 269 20.59 14.86 -10.86
C VAL A 269 19.89 16.03 -11.53
N THR A 270 20.17 17.24 -11.06
CA THR A 270 19.79 18.46 -11.79
C THR A 270 20.69 18.61 -13.00
N ALA A 271 20.11 18.85 -14.17
CA ALA A 271 20.92 19.30 -15.30
C ALA A 271 21.51 20.67 -14.96
N ASP A 272 22.83 20.82 -15.14
CA ASP A 272 23.53 22.09 -15.02
C ASP A 272 23.07 23.07 -16.11
#